data_6d6b0e0158fb3dd6dbf66da298e49a89
#
_entry.id   6d6b0e0158fb3dd6dbf66da298e49a89
#
_cell.length_a   1.000
_cell.length_b   1.000
_cell.length_c   1.000
_cell.angle_alpha   90.00
_cell.angle_beta   90.00
_cell.angle_gamma   90.00
#
_symmetry.space_group_name_H-M   'P 1'
#
loop_
_entity.id
_entity.type
_entity.pdbx_description
1 polymer ?
#
loop_
_entity_poly.entity_id
_entity_poly.type
_entity_poly.pdbx_seq_one_letter_code
_entity_poly.pdbx_strand_id
1 'polypeptide(L)'
;MSEAPILKDTNRSTGRDALQKNIQAALALSEAIRSTLGPRGLDKLLIDDDGRVLVTNDGVTVLETAKVEHPVAKMMINASSTQDRIAKDGTTTTVVLAGEMLQNAWELILQGIHPATIARGFRNAEQFVLSCIEQFAIAGNEDLFYQVISTSLSGKGHASMQNRIAELSLEAIKILDKTKQHESIDSSKIKIISQTGGQIEESYLVQGLALPKKRMSSDMPKEINDGKILLIDGGLEFRAMTTDVKLNVTSAGVFNSFREKELQMLQKK
;
A
#
# COMPACT_ATOMS: atom_id res chain seq x y z
N MET A 1 41.88 -28.63 -1.23
CA MET A 1 41.21 -29.02 0.05
C MET A 1 39.82 -28.43 0.04
N SER A 2 38.77 -29.24 -0.13
CA SER A 2 37.40 -28.76 0.00
C SER A 2 37.10 -28.60 1.49
N GLU A 3 37.00 -27.35 1.94
CA GLU A 3 36.54 -27.08 3.30
C GLU A 3 35.13 -27.68 3.47
N ALA A 4 34.95 -28.51 4.51
CA ALA A 4 33.64 -29.05 4.85
C ALA A 4 32.67 -27.88 5.14
N PRO A 5 31.43 -27.93 4.66
CA PRO A 5 30.48 -26.88 4.91
C PRO A 5 30.24 -26.73 6.42
N ILE A 6 30.35 -25.52 6.94
CA ILE A 6 30.13 -25.20 8.36
C ILE A 6 28.68 -25.50 8.77
N LEU A 7 27.75 -25.42 7.83
CA LEU A 7 26.33 -25.73 7.99
C LEU A 7 25.89 -26.70 6.91
N LYS A 8 25.06 -27.70 7.24
CA LYS A 8 24.43 -28.61 6.26
C LYS A 8 23.54 -27.77 5.32
N ASP A 9 23.54 -28.12 4.03
CA ASP A 9 22.70 -27.53 2.97
C ASP A 9 22.96 -26.04 2.69
N THR A 10 24.19 -25.56 2.85
CA THR A 10 24.54 -24.18 2.49
C THR A 10 25.52 -24.15 1.32
N ASN A 11 25.20 -23.30 0.32
CA ASN A 11 26.10 -22.97 -0.77
C ASN A 11 27.00 -21.81 -0.33
N ARG A 12 28.32 -22.04 -0.34
CA ARG A 12 29.30 -21.03 0.00
C ARG A 12 30.02 -20.56 -1.26
N SER A 13 29.98 -19.25 -1.50
CA SER A 13 30.88 -18.60 -2.47
C SER A 13 31.76 -17.58 -1.76
N THR A 14 33.01 -17.40 -2.22
CA THR A 14 34.00 -16.54 -1.58
C THR A 14 34.73 -15.69 -2.61
N GLY A 15 35.31 -14.58 -2.13
CA GLY A 15 36.14 -13.72 -2.96
C GLY A 15 35.39 -13.08 -4.12
N ARG A 16 36.05 -13.06 -5.28
CA ARG A 16 35.52 -12.41 -6.49
C ARG A 16 34.28 -13.10 -7.05
N ASP A 17 34.17 -14.42 -6.92
CA ASP A 17 33.00 -15.20 -7.35
C ASP A 17 31.74 -14.80 -6.55
N ALA A 18 31.88 -14.65 -5.22
CA ALA A 18 30.79 -14.18 -4.39
C ALA A 18 30.34 -12.76 -4.77
N LEU A 19 31.30 -11.87 -5.01
CA LEU A 19 31.01 -10.50 -5.42
C LEU A 19 30.27 -10.44 -6.76
N GLN A 20 30.72 -11.22 -7.72
CA GLN A 20 30.08 -11.32 -9.04
C GLN A 20 28.63 -11.84 -8.94
N LYS A 21 28.40 -12.91 -8.20
CA LYS A 21 27.06 -13.48 -7.97
C LYS A 21 26.12 -12.49 -7.28
N ASN A 22 26.63 -11.78 -6.29
CA ASN A 22 25.88 -10.74 -5.59
C ASN A 22 25.42 -9.62 -6.53
N ILE A 23 26.32 -9.14 -7.37
CA ILE A 23 26.01 -8.08 -8.34
C ILE A 23 25.03 -8.61 -9.40
N GLN A 24 25.26 -9.81 -9.94
CA GLN A 24 24.36 -10.42 -10.91
C GLN A 24 22.92 -10.58 -10.37
N ALA A 25 22.77 -11.00 -9.11
CA ALA A 25 21.44 -11.10 -8.48
C ALA A 25 20.75 -9.74 -8.35
N ALA A 26 21.50 -8.70 -8.01
CA ALA A 26 20.99 -7.33 -7.93
C ALA A 26 20.56 -6.82 -9.32
N LEU A 27 21.38 -7.05 -10.34
CA LEU A 27 21.10 -6.63 -11.71
C LEU A 27 19.88 -7.37 -12.29
N ALA A 28 19.77 -8.67 -12.06
CA ALA A 28 18.61 -9.45 -12.50
C ALA A 28 17.30 -8.92 -11.91
N LEU A 29 17.31 -8.55 -10.60
CA LEU A 29 16.15 -7.96 -9.96
C LEU A 29 15.82 -6.58 -10.52
N SER A 30 16.81 -5.72 -10.69
CA SER A 30 16.66 -4.40 -11.29
C SER A 30 16.07 -4.46 -12.70
N GLU A 31 16.58 -5.35 -13.53
CA GLU A 31 16.11 -5.53 -14.90
C GLU A 31 14.67 -6.05 -14.95
N ALA A 32 14.31 -6.94 -14.03
CA ALA A 32 12.95 -7.48 -13.95
C ALA A 32 11.87 -6.40 -13.76
N ILE A 33 12.19 -5.30 -13.06
CA ILE A 33 11.23 -4.22 -12.79
C ILE A 33 11.47 -2.95 -13.61
N ARG A 34 12.58 -2.82 -14.31
CA ARG A 34 12.94 -1.62 -15.07
C ARG A 34 11.83 -1.15 -16.01
N SER A 35 11.15 -2.07 -16.67
CA SER A 35 10.07 -1.75 -17.60
C SER A 35 8.81 -1.18 -16.95
N THR A 36 8.68 -1.25 -15.62
CA THR A 36 7.56 -0.64 -14.89
C THR A 36 7.82 0.82 -14.49
N LEU A 37 9.02 1.34 -14.78
CA LEU A 37 9.45 2.67 -14.36
C LEU A 37 8.72 3.78 -15.14
N GLY A 38 8.20 4.74 -14.39
CA GLY A 38 7.65 5.99 -14.89
C GLY A 38 6.20 5.92 -15.37
N PRO A 39 5.64 7.05 -15.85
CA PRO A 39 4.22 7.17 -16.19
C PRO A 39 3.80 6.35 -17.43
N ARG A 40 4.75 5.83 -18.19
CA ARG A 40 4.54 4.91 -19.31
C ARG A 40 5.08 3.49 -19.00
N GLY A 41 5.24 3.18 -17.72
CA GLY A 41 5.67 1.86 -17.28
C GLY A 41 4.71 0.76 -17.75
N LEU A 42 5.29 -0.37 -18.13
CA LEU A 42 4.52 -1.54 -18.56
C LEU A 42 4.07 -2.36 -17.36
N ASP A 43 2.85 -2.86 -17.42
CA ASP A 43 2.33 -3.78 -16.41
C ASP A 43 3.07 -5.12 -16.46
N LYS A 44 3.24 -5.73 -15.31
CA LYS A 44 3.71 -7.11 -15.14
C LYS A 44 2.52 -8.00 -14.81
N LEU A 45 2.47 -9.15 -15.46
CA LEU A 45 1.54 -10.21 -15.15
C LEU A 45 2.26 -11.22 -14.26
N LEU A 46 1.78 -11.35 -13.04
CA LEU A 46 2.31 -12.27 -12.04
C LEU A 46 1.31 -13.40 -11.82
N ILE A 47 1.81 -14.62 -11.71
CA ILE A 47 0.99 -15.79 -11.42
C ILE A 47 1.57 -16.43 -10.16
N ASP A 48 0.75 -16.55 -9.11
CA ASP A 48 1.14 -17.21 -7.88
C ASP A 48 1.03 -18.75 -7.99
N ASP A 49 1.44 -19.47 -6.96
CA ASP A 49 1.39 -20.94 -6.93
C ASP A 49 -0.03 -21.49 -6.95
N ASP A 50 -1.01 -20.70 -6.50
CA ASP A 50 -2.43 -21.05 -6.51
C ASP A 50 -3.08 -20.76 -7.88
N GLY A 51 -2.31 -20.26 -8.86
CA GLY A 51 -2.79 -19.89 -10.20
C GLY A 51 -3.54 -18.57 -10.25
N ARG A 52 -3.47 -17.74 -9.21
CA ARG A 52 -4.06 -16.40 -9.21
C ARG A 52 -3.21 -15.47 -10.05
N VAL A 53 -3.87 -14.69 -10.86
CA VAL A 53 -3.23 -13.72 -11.76
C VAL A 53 -3.32 -12.32 -11.14
N LEU A 54 -2.18 -11.67 -10.99
CA LEU A 54 -2.07 -10.28 -10.60
C LEU A 54 -1.42 -9.48 -11.73
N VAL A 55 -2.04 -8.40 -12.15
CA VAL A 55 -1.49 -7.45 -13.13
C VAL A 55 -1.19 -6.15 -12.41
N THR A 56 0.07 -5.72 -12.44
CA THR A 56 0.52 -4.51 -11.73
C THR A 56 1.74 -3.90 -12.39
N ASN A 57 1.90 -2.59 -12.29
CA ASN A 57 3.13 -1.87 -12.60
C ASN A 57 3.83 -1.33 -11.35
N ASP A 58 3.30 -1.64 -10.18
CA ASP A 58 3.92 -1.24 -8.92
C ASP A 58 5.13 -2.10 -8.60
N GLY A 59 6.31 -1.47 -8.52
CA GLY A 59 7.58 -2.17 -8.33
C GLY A 59 7.65 -2.95 -7.02
N VAL A 60 7.11 -2.41 -5.92
CA VAL A 60 7.09 -3.13 -4.63
C VAL A 60 6.25 -4.38 -4.72
N THR A 61 5.03 -4.26 -5.25
CA THR A 61 4.14 -5.42 -5.42
C THR A 61 4.77 -6.52 -6.27
N VAL A 62 5.45 -6.15 -7.37
CA VAL A 62 6.19 -7.11 -8.21
C VAL A 62 7.29 -7.81 -7.41
N LEU A 63 8.07 -7.03 -6.65
CA LEU A 63 9.22 -7.55 -5.91
C LEU A 63 8.82 -8.41 -4.70
N GLU A 64 7.78 -8.03 -3.98
CA GLU A 64 7.29 -8.78 -2.81
C GLU A 64 6.61 -10.09 -3.22
N THR A 65 5.96 -10.11 -4.39
CA THR A 65 5.36 -11.34 -4.94
C THR A 65 6.43 -12.28 -5.49
N ALA A 66 7.59 -11.76 -5.91
CA ALA A 66 8.68 -12.57 -6.42
C ALA A 66 9.31 -13.42 -5.31
N LYS A 67 9.37 -14.74 -5.52
CA LYS A 67 10.05 -15.68 -4.61
C LYS A 67 11.56 -15.59 -4.80
N VAL A 68 12.19 -14.65 -4.09
CA VAL A 68 13.62 -14.41 -4.18
C VAL A 68 14.33 -15.01 -2.97
N GLU A 69 15.29 -15.89 -3.23
CA GLU A 69 16.10 -16.53 -2.16
C GLU A 69 17.42 -15.81 -1.91
N HIS A 70 17.99 -15.17 -2.95
CA HIS A 70 19.31 -14.58 -2.88
C HIS A 70 19.38 -13.41 -1.87
N PRO A 71 20.35 -13.41 -0.92
CA PRO A 71 20.42 -12.40 0.16
C PRO A 71 20.49 -10.96 -0.35
N VAL A 72 21.28 -10.67 -1.39
CA VAL A 72 21.44 -9.31 -1.94
C VAL A 72 20.13 -8.84 -2.59
N ALA A 73 19.45 -9.72 -3.31
CA ALA A 73 18.15 -9.37 -3.89
C ALA A 73 17.11 -9.09 -2.79
N LYS A 74 17.10 -9.84 -1.68
CA LYS A 74 16.29 -9.53 -0.50
C LYS A 74 16.63 -8.17 0.10
N MET A 75 17.90 -7.77 0.15
CA MET A 75 18.29 -6.43 0.61
C MET A 75 17.73 -5.34 -0.30
N MET A 76 17.72 -5.53 -1.62
CA MET A 76 17.15 -4.57 -2.57
C MET A 76 15.63 -4.48 -2.44
N ILE A 77 14.94 -5.60 -2.25
CA ILE A 77 13.50 -5.63 -1.95
C ILE A 77 13.21 -4.84 -0.68
N ASN A 78 13.95 -5.09 0.39
CA ASN A 78 13.79 -4.36 1.64
C ASN A 78 14.03 -2.85 1.49
N ALA A 79 14.98 -2.43 0.66
CA ALA A 79 15.21 -1.01 0.36
C ALA A 79 14.01 -0.40 -0.36
N SER A 80 13.44 -1.09 -1.34
CA SER A 80 12.22 -0.69 -2.06
C SER A 80 11.01 -0.59 -1.13
N SER A 81 10.77 -1.61 -0.30
CA SER A 81 9.65 -1.62 0.67
C SER A 81 9.82 -0.54 1.75
N THR A 82 11.07 -0.21 2.11
CA THR A 82 11.34 0.91 3.03
C THR A 82 11.02 2.25 2.37
N GLN A 83 11.39 2.42 1.10
CA GLN A 83 11.04 3.61 0.32
C GLN A 83 9.52 3.77 0.20
N ASP A 84 8.80 2.68 -0.08
CA ASP A 84 7.33 2.70 -0.10
C ASP A 84 6.73 3.14 1.24
N ARG A 85 7.23 2.58 2.33
CA ARG A 85 6.72 2.92 3.67
C ARG A 85 6.90 4.39 4.03
N ILE A 86 8.03 5.00 3.62
CA ILE A 86 8.38 6.38 3.97
C ILE A 86 7.75 7.39 3.02
N ALA A 87 7.93 7.20 1.71
CA ALA A 87 7.61 8.19 0.68
C ALA A 87 6.39 7.81 -0.19
N LYS A 88 5.96 6.54 -0.18
CA LYS A 88 4.89 6.03 -1.05
C LYS A 88 5.16 6.20 -2.55
N ASP A 89 6.40 6.46 -2.92
CA ASP A 89 6.86 6.67 -4.29
C ASP A 89 8.35 6.38 -4.43
N GLY A 90 8.81 6.21 -5.67
CA GLY A 90 10.23 5.99 -5.99
C GLY A 90 10.73 4.56 -5.75
N THR A 91 9.86 3.61 -5.54
CA THR A 91 10.18 2.21 -5.23
C THR A 91 10.97 1.53 -6.36
N THR A 92 10.46 1.61 -7.58
CA THR A 92 11.15 1.11 -8.78
C THR A 92 12.44 1.88 -9.03
N THR A 93 12.43 3.22 -8.88
CA THR A 93 13.61 4.07 -9.05
C THR A 93 14.74 3.66 -8.12
N THR A 94 14.43 3.37 -6.84
CA THR A 94 15.43 2.92 -5.84
C THR A 94 16.16 1.66 -6.30
N VAL A 95 15.44 0.67 -6.77
CA VAL A 95 16.04 -0.61 -7.19
C VAL A 95 16.80 -0.46 -8.52
N VAL A 96 16.25 0.28 -9.48
CA VAL A 96 16.91 0.52 -10.77
C VAL A 96 18.20 1.31 -10.57
N LEU A 97 18.16 2.38 -9.76
CA LEU A 97 19.35 3.18 -9.44
C LEU A 97 20.42 2.33 -8.73
N ALA A 98 20.04 1.51 -7.75
CA ALA A 98 20.97 0.61 -7.07
C ALA A 98 21.59 -0.40 -8.06
N GLY A 99 20.80 -0.94 -8.99
CA GLY A 99 21.29 -1.81 -10.04
C GLY A 99 22.32 -1.14 -10.94
N GLU A 100 22.04 0.07 -11.44
CA GLU A 100 22.97 0.86 -12.26
C GLU A 100 24.27 1.18 -11.51
N MET A 101 24.18 1.58 -10.26
CA MET A 101 25.36 1.86 -9.43
C MET A 101 26.21 0.60 -9.25
N LEU A 102 25.59 -0.56 -9.02
CA LEU A 102 26.31 -1.83 -8.86
C LEU A 102 26.93 -2.31 -10.18
N GLN A 103 26.28 -2.10 -11.31
CA GLN A 103 26.83 -2.41 -12.62
C GLN A 103 28.08 -1.60 -12.91
N ASN A 104 28.01 -0.28 -12.74
CA ASN A 104 29.18 0.61 -12.92
C ASN A 104 30.30 0.28 -11.92
N ALA A 105 29.94 -0.06 -10.67
CA ALA A 105 30.93 -0.51 -9.67
C ALA A 105 31.63 -1.80 -10.11
N TRP A 106 30.90 -2.73 -10.73
CA TRP A 106 31.49 -3.96 -11.24
C TRP A 106 32.52 -3.69 -12.35
N GLU A 107 32.22 -2.80 -13.27
CA GLU A 107 33.15 -2.39 -14.32
C GLU A 107 34.45 -1.80 -13.76
N LEU A 108 34.33 -0.95 -12.72
CA LEU A 108 35.50 -0.40 -12.03
C LEU A 108 36.30 -1.48 -11.29
N ILE A 109 35.66 -2.48 -10.72
CA ILE A 109 36.34 -3.61 -10.07
C ILE A 109 37.10 -4.44 -11.11
N LEU A 110 36.52 -4.63 -12.29
CA LEU A 110 37.21 -5.33 -13.40
C LEU A 110 38.46 -4.58 -13.86
N GLN A 111 38.47 -3.24 -13.78
CA GLN A 111 39.64 -2.39 -14.05
C GLN A 111 40.64 -2.39 -12.92
N GLY A 112 40.40 -3.09 -11.81
CA GLY A 112 41.33 -3.22 -10.69
C GLY A 112 41.10 -2.26 -9.52
N ILE A 113 40.04 -1.48 -9.54
CA ILE A 113 39.69 -0.59 -8.41
C ILE A 113 39.14 -1.41 -7.26
N HIS A 114 39.66 -1.20 -6.08
CA HIS A 114 39.28 -1.94 -4.89
C HIS A 114 37.82 -1.57 -4.44
N PRO A 115 36.96 -2.54 -4.11
CA PRO A 115 35.55 -2.30 -3.72
C PRO A 115 35.40 -1.28 -2.58
N ALA A 116 36.30 -1.29 -1.59
CA ALA A 116 36.23 -0.31 -0.50
C ALA A 116 36.46 1.15 -0.97
N THR A 117 37.23 1.36 -2.04
CA THR A 117 37.39 2.68 -2.63
C THR A 117 36.15 3.16 -3.30
N ILE A 118 35.43 2.26 -4.05
CA ILE A 118 34.16 2.55 -4.69
C ILE A 118 33.09 2.86 -3.62
N ALA A 119 33.00 2.04 -2.57
CA ALA A 119 32.08 2.28 -1.46
C ALA A 119 32.30 3.62 -0.75
N ARG A 120 33.54 4.07 -0.64
CA ARG A 120 33.88 5.41 -0.12
C ARG A 120 33.44 6.50 -1.09
N GLY A 121 33.61 6.27 -2.40
CA GLY A 121 33.11 7.17 -3.45
C GLY A 121 31.59 7.35 -3.36
N PHE A 122 30.83 6.26 -3.18
CA PHE A 122 29.37 6.33 -3.01
C PHE A 122 28.96 7.16 -1.79
N ARG A 123 29.62 6.97 -0.63
CA ARG A 123 29.34 7.79 0.58
C ARG A 123 29.61 9.28 0.37
N ASN A 124 30.67 9.62 -0.33
CA ASN A 124 30.97 11.02 -0.63
C ASN A 124 29.95 11.61 -1.61
N ALA A 125 29.54 10.83 -2.62
CA ALA A 125 28.52 11.25 -3.58
C ALA A 125 27.15 11.42 -2.91
N GLU A 126 26.78 10.58 -1.96
CA GLU A 126 25.54 10.69 -1.18
C GLU A 126 25.41 12.06 -0.52
N GLN A 127 26.43 12.50 0.22
CA GLN A 127 26.40 13.81 0.89
C GLN A 127 26.25 14.96 -0.11
N PHE A 128 26.96 14.88 -1.22
CA PHE A 128 26.85 15.88 -2.29
C PHE A 128 25.46 15.90 -2.92
N VAL A 129 24.92 14.73 -3.26
CA VAL A 129 23.57 14.60 -3.87
C VAL A 129 22.50 15.13 -2.93
N LEU A 130 22.56 14.82 -1.62
CA LEU A 130 21.60 15.35 -0.65
C LEU A 130 21.58 16.89 -0.63
N SER A 131 22.75 17.53 -0.66
CA SER A 131 22.84 19.00 -0.72
C SER A 131 22.26 19.56 -2.04
N CYS A 132 22.45 18.86 -3.16
CA CYS A 132 21.85 19.25 -4.45
C CYS A 132 20.34 19.11 -4.42
N ILE A 133 19.79 18.04 -3.84
CA ILE A 133 18.33 17.84 -3.74
C ILE A 133 17.67 18.99 -2.99
N GLU A 134 18.26 19.43 -1.86
CA GLU A 134 17.75 20.59 -1.12
C GLU A 134 17.71 21.87 -1.96
N GLN A 135 18.73 22.08 -2.80
CA GLN A 135 18.80 23.26 -3.67
C GLN A 135 17.83 23.22 -4.85
N PHE A 136 17.53 22.02 -5.37
CA PHE A 136 16.67 21.84 -6.52
C PHE A 136 15.21 21.54 -6.15
N ALA A 137 14.92 21.34 -4.85
CA ALA A 137 13.56 21.09 -4.39
C ALA A 137 12.62 22.26 -4.72
N ILE A 138 11.49 21.96 -5.33
CA ILE A 138 10.47 22.94 -5.69
C ILE A 138 9.38 22.90 -4.63
N ALA A 139 9.03 24.07 -4.09
CA ALA A 139 7.92 24.18 -3.14
C ALA A 139 6.59 23.79 -3.81
N GLY A 140 5.83 22.89 -3.17
CA GLY A 140 4.55 22.42 -3.67
C GLY A 140 3.49 23.52 -3.60
N ASN A 141 2.63 23.57 -4.62
CA ASN A 141 1.36 24.31 -4.64
C ASN A 141 0.23 23.39 -5.09
N GLU A 142 -1.01 23.84 -5.04
CA GLU A 142 -2.17 23.01 -5.40
C GLU A 142 -2.11 22.48 -6.83
N ASP A 143 -1.71 23.31 -7.79
CA ASP A 143 -1.60 22.92 -9.21
C ASP A 143 -0.54 21.84 -9.39
N LEU A 144 0.60 21.98 -8.71
CA LEU A 144 1.67 20.99 -8.73
C LEU A 144 1.24 19.67 -8.09
N PHE A 145 0.53 19.72 -6.97
CA PHE A 145 -0.02 18.52 -6.33
C PHE A 145 -0.99 17.79 -7.24
N TYR A 146 -1.89 18.51 -7.91
CA TYR A 146 -2.79 17.91 -8.90
C TYR A 146 -2.03 17.24 -10.04
N GLN A 147 -0.99 17.91 -10.57
CA GLN A 147 -0.16 17.35 -11.64
C GLN A 147 0.59 16.08 -11.20
N VAL A 148 1.14 16.06 -9.98
CA VAL A 148 1.81 14.89 -9.41
C VAL A 148 0.83 13.72 -9.28
N ILE A 149 -0.35 13.96 -8.73
CA ILE A 149 -1.39 12.93 -8.61
C ILE A 149 -1.81 12.42 -9.99
N SER A 150 -2.05 13.32 -10.95
CA SER A 150 -2.44 12.95 -12.31
C SER A 150 -1.35 12.12 -13.01
N THR A 151 -0.08 12.48 -12.80
CA THR A 151 1.06 11.72 -13.32
C THR A 151 1.13 10.32 -12.73
N SER A 152 0.89 10.18 -11.42
CA SER A 152 0.91 8.87 -10.76
C SER A 152 -0.24 7.95 -11.19
N LEU A 153 -1.36 8.53 -11.64
CA LEU A 153 -2.51 7.81 -12.18
C LEU A 153 -2.39 7.52 -13.69
N SER A 154 -1.42 8.13 -14.36
CA SER A 154 -1.23 7.95 -15.81
C SER A 154 -1.01 6.48 -16.15
N GLY A 155 -1.73 6.00 -17.16
CA GLY A 155 -1.72 4.58 -17.54
C GLY A 155 -2.61 3.65 -16.69
N LYS A 156 -3.21 4.15 -15.61
CA LYS A 156 -4.06 3.36 -14.70
C LYS A 156 -5.54 3.67 -14.94
N GLY A 157 -6.22 2.83 -15.71
CA GLY A 157 -7.65 2.98 -15.98
C GLY A 157 -8.02 4.09 -16.98
N HIS A 158 -9.29 4.48 -17.00
CA HIS A 158 -9.84 5.44 -17.97
C HIS A 158 -9.57 6.90 -17.55
N ALA A 159 -9.43 7.81 -18.51
CA ALA A 159 -9.11 9.21 -18.23
C ALA A 159 -10.13 9.92 -17.32
N SER A 160 -11.44 9.64 -17.49
CA SER A 160 -12.49 10.22 -16.63
C SER A 160 -12.33 9.77 -15.16
N MET A 161 -12.02 8.50 -14.95
CA MET A 161 -11.72 7.94 -13.63
C MET A 161 -10.48 8.57 -13.00
N GLN A 162 -9.41 8.74 -13.79
CA GLN A 162 -8.16 9.36 -13.32
C GLN A 162 -8.40 10.78 -12.79
N ASN A 163 -9.14 11.59 -13.55
CA ASN A 163 -9.46 12.96 -13.14
C ASN A 163 -10.28 12.98 -11.84
N ARG A 164 -11.31 12.14 -11.76
CA ARG A 164 -12.14 12.06 -10.56
C ARG A 164 -11.36 11.63 -9.32
N ILE A 165 -10.51 10.62 -9.44
CA ILE A 165 -9.64 10.17 -8.34
C ILE A 165 -8.63 11.26 -7.96
N ALA A 166 -8.06 11.99 -8.94
CA ALA A 166 -7.15 13.07 -8.65
C ALA A 166 -7.81 14.21 -7.85
N GLU A 167 -9.02 14.61 -8.24
CA GLU A 167 -9.82 15.61 -7.51
C GLU A 167 -10.10 15.16 -6.05
N LEU A 168 -10.62 13.93 -5.89
CA LEU A 168 -10.94 13.38 -4.57
C LEU A 168 -9.70 13.26 -3.68
N SER A 169 -8.56 12.87 -4.25
CA SER A 169 -7.29 12.76 -3.53
C SER A 169 -6.80 14.12 -3.04
N LEU A 170 -6.85 15.13 -3.90
CA LEU A 170 -6.47 16.49 -3.54
C LEU A 170 -7.40 17.07 -2.46
N GLU A 171 -8.71 16.85 -2.58
CA GLU A 171 -9.70 17.28 -1.59
C GLU A 171 -9.47 16.60 -0.23
N ALA A 172 -9.20 15.29 -0.22
CA ALA A 172 -8.91 14.55 1.00
C ALA A 172 -7.65 15.07 1.71
N ILE A 173 -6.58 15.35 0.96
CA ILE A 173 -5.35 15.93 1.50
C ILE A 173 -5.61 17.32 2.10
N LYS A 174 -6.38 18.19 1.42
CA LYS A 174 -6.75 19.51 1.94
C LYS A 174 -7.54 19.44 3.26
N ILE A 175 -8.40 18.45 3.41
CA ILE A 175 -9.15 18.25 4.66
C ILE A 175 -8.21 17.82 5.78
N LEU A 176 -7.30 16.89 5.51
CA LEU A 176 -6.32 16.42 6.49
C LEU A 176 -5.35 17.55 6.91
N ASP A 177 -4.90 18.36 5.97
CA ASP A 177 -4.00 19.48 6.24
C ASP A 177 -4.65 20.52 7.17
N LYS A 178 -5.92 20.86 6.94
CA LYS A 178 -6.68 21.77 7.80
C LYS A 178 -6.86 21.28 9.25
N THR A 179 -6.82 19.96 9.46
CA THR A 179 -7.01 19.38 10.79
C THR A 179 -5.73 19.31 11.62
N LYS A 180 -4.58 19.62 11.02
CA LYS A 180 -3.26 19.50 11.67
C LYS A 180 -2.60 20.85 11.89
N GLN A 181 -2.22 21.09 13.13
CA GLN A 181 -1.24 22.12 13.51
C GLN A 181 0.16 21.48 13.52
N HIS A 182 0.90 21.55 12.41
CA HIS A 182 2.35 21.25 12.32
C HIS A 182 2.84 19.79 12.29
N GLU A 183 2.00 18.78 12.10
CA GLU A 183 2.44 17.41 11.92
C GLU A 183 2.33 16.94 10.45
N SER A 184 3.13 15.94 10.05
CA SER A 184 3.04 15.32 8.71
C SER A 184 1.63 14.74 8.45
N ILE A 185 1.13 14.85 7.23
CA ILE A 185 -0.15 14.29 6.82
C ILE A 185 -0.07 12.76 6.91
N ASP A 186 -0.98 12.17 7.67
CA ASP A 186 -1.06 10.72 7.86
C ASP A 186 -2.13 10.13 6.94
N SER A 187 -1.70 9.51 5.85
CA SER A 187 -2.59 8.88 4.86
C SER A 187 -3.42 7.72 5.44
N SER A 188 -3.03 7.13 6.57
CA SER A 188 -3.79 6.06 7.22
C SER A 188 -5.17 6.52 7.72
N LYS A 189 -5.38 7.83 7.86
CA LYS A 189 -6.66 8.44 8.20
C LYS A 189 -7.66 8.47 7.05
N ILE A 190 -7.21 8.23 5.82
CA ILE A 190 -8.09 8.11 4.64
C ILE A 190 -8.52 6.65 4.49
N LYS A 191 -9.81 6.38 4.71
CA LYS A 191 -10.38 5.06 4.51
C LYS A 191 -11.10 4.99 3.16
N ILE A 192 -10.67 4.07 2.31
CA ILE A 192 -11.32 3.79 1.03
C ILE A 192 -12.30 2.63 1.23
N ILE A 193 -13.55 2.83 0.82
CA ILE A 193 -14.59 1.80 0.85
C ILE A 193 -15.10 1.62 -0.57
N SER A 194 -15.02 0.40 -1.09
CA SER A 194 -15.64 0.05 -2.37
C SER A 194 -17.03 -0.53 -2.15
N GLN A 195 -17.97 -0.09 -2.98
CA GLN A 195 -19.36 -0.54 -2.97
C GLN A 195 -19.74 -0.97 -4.38
N THR A 196 -20.48 -2.07 -4.50
CA THR A 196 -21.01 -2.55 -5.77
C THR A 196 -22.21 -1.71 -6.20
N GLY A 197 -22.31 -1.45 -7.52
CA GLY A 197 -23.38 -0.64 -8.14
C GLY A 197 -22.95 0.81 -8.32
N GLY A 198 -23.09 1.33 -9.53
CA GLY A 198 -22.61 2.64 -9.93
C GLY A 198 -21.26 2.61 -10.63
N GLN A 199 -20.80 3.77 -11.05
CA GLN A 199 -19.52 3.97 -11.75
C GLN A 199 -18.49 4.56 -10.81
N ILE A 200 -17.19 4.40 -11.13
CA ILE A 200 -16.09 4.95 -10.30
C ILE A 200 -16.16 6.48 -10.26
N GLU A 201 -16.63 7.11 -11.33
CA GLU A 201 -16.84 8.54 -11.44
C GLU A 201 -17.86 9.10 -10.42
N GLU A 202 -18.77 8.25 -9.94
CA GLU A 202 -19.74 8.59 -8.89
C GLU A 202 -19.17 8.54 -7.48
N SER A 203 -17.88 8.17 -7.34
CA SER A 203 -17.19 8.18 -6.05
C SER A 203 -17.17 9.56 -5.44
N TYR A 204 -17.34 9.64 -4.13
CA TYR A 204 -17.37 10.91 -3.39
C TYR A 204 -16.65 10.80 -2.06
N LEU A 205 -16.21 11.95 -1.57
CA LEU A 205 -15.54 12.06 -0.28
C LEU A 205 -16.55 12.32 0.84
N VAL A 206 -16.43 11.57 1.92
CA VAL A 206 -17.23 11.76 3.15
C VAL A 206 -16.32 12.34 4.24
N GLN A 207 -16.68 13.53 4.73
CA GLN A 207 -16.01 14.12 5.89
C GLN A 207 -16.63 13.52 7.16
N GLY A 208 -16.08 12.42 7.63
CA GLY A 208 -16.59 11.70 8.77
C GLY A 208 -16.21 10.23 8.76
N LEU A 209 -17.02 9.40 9.41
CA LEU A 209 -16.80 7.97 9.51
C LEU A 209 -17.75 7.22 8.55
N ALA A 210 -17.19 6.48 7.60
CA ALA A 210 -17.94 5.57 6.76
C ALA A 210 -17.80 4.13 7.29
N LEU A 211 -18.91 3.49 7.58
CA LEU A 211 -18.97 2.12 8.09
C LEU A 211 -19.69 1.21 7.10
N PRO A 212 -19.08 0.10 6.64
CA PRO A 212 -19.75 -0.86 5.75
C PRO A 212 -20.71 -1.75 6.53
N LYS A 213 -21.65 -1.14 7.27
CA LYS A 213 -22.64 -1.84 8.06
C LYS A 213 -24.06 -1.44 7.64
N LYS A 214 -24.94 -2.42 7.64
CA LYS A 214 -26.37 -2.20 7.39
C LYS A 214 -27.06 -1.77 8.67
N ARG A 215 -28.19 -1.07 8.53
CA ARG A 215 -29.12 -0.80 9.64
C ARG A 215 -29.57 -2.10 10.30
N MET A 216 -29.68 -2.13 11.60
CA MET A 216 -30.14 -3.33 12.34
C MET A 216 -31.61 -3.65 12.06
N SER A 217 -32.47 -2.63 11.88
CA SER A 217 -33.88 -2.81 11.58
C SER A 217 -34.31 -2.01 10.36
N SER A 218 -35.26 -2.54 9.58
CA SER A 218 -35.92 -1.82 8.49
C SER A 218 -36.68 -0.59 8.96
N ASP A 219 -37.13 -0.57 10.22
CA ASP A 219 -37.90 0.51 10.83
C ASP A 219 -37.04 1.72 11.22
N MET A 220 -35.70 1.55 11.26
CA MET A 220 -34.79 2.67 11.48
C MET A 220 -34.81 3.63 10.29
N PRO A 221 -34.77 4.96 10.51
CA PRO A 221 -34.71 5.93 9.44
C PRO A 221 -33.44 5.72 8.59
N LYS A 222 -33.54 6.00 7.29
CA LYS A 222 -32.40 5.92 6.38
C LYS A 222 -31.43 7.08 6.59
N GLU A 223 -31.95 8.21 7.01
CA GLU A 223 -31.25 9.47 7.17
C GLU A 223 -31.73 10.17 8.44
N ILE A 224 -30.80 10.76 9.18
CA ILE A 224 -31.09 11.56 10.37
C ILE A 224 -30.26 12.84 10.24
N ASN A 225 -30.92 13.97 10.07
CA ASN A 225 -30.27 15.28 10.06
C ASN A 225 -30.14 15.79 11.51
N ASP A 226 -28.99 16.38 11.84
CA ASP A 226 -28.64 16.91 13.17
C ASP A 226 -28.80 15.91 14.32
N GLY A 227 -28.58 14.62 14.02
CA GLY A 227 -28.70 13.53 14.99
C GLY A 227 -27.63 13.57 16.08
N LYS A 228 -28.03 13.20 17.31
CA LYS A 228 -27.06 12.93 18.38
C LYS A 228 -26.55 11.51 18.26
N ILE A 229 -25.24 11.32 18.36
CA ILE A 229 -24.59 10.01 18.26
C ILE A 229 -24.23 9.52 19.65
N LEU A 230 -24.73 8.34 20.02
CA LEU A 230 -24.34 7.61 21.22
C LEU A 230 -23.37 6.49 20.83
N LEU A 231 -22.18 6.47 21.41
CA LEU A 231 -21.20 5.39 21.24
C LEU A 231 -21.30 4.46 22.44
N ILE A 232 -21.51 3.18 22.18
CA ILE A 232 -21.61 2.12 23.21
C ILE A 232 -20.52 1.10 22.93
N ASP A 233 -19.67 0.86 23.92
CA ASP A 233 -18.68 -0.22 23.90
C ASP A 233 -19.31 -1.49 24.49
N GLY A 234 -20.08 -2.19 23.67
CA GLY A 234 -20.79 -3.42 24.06
C GLY A 234 -21.82 -3.87 23.02
N GLY A 235 -22.17 -5.13 23.04
CA GLY A 235 -23.20 -5.71 22.19
C GLY A 235 -24.60 -5.28 22.62
N LEU A 236 -25.38 -4.71 21.70
CA LEU A 236 -26.83 -4.52 21.83
C LEU A 236 -27.57 -5.75 21.27
N GLU A 237 -27.11 -6.94 21.65
CA GLU A 237 -27.71 -8.18 21.20
C GLU A 237 -28.71 -8.70 22.26
N PHE A 238 -29.77 -9.36 21.77
CA PHE A 238 -30.62 -10.16 22.63
C PHE A 238 -29.80 -11.34 23.16
N ARG A 239 -29.86 -11.60 24.44
CA ARG A 239 -29.31 -12.86 24.97
C ARG A 239 -30.07 -14.00 24.30
N ALA A 240 -29.39 -14.83 23.53
CA ALA A 240 -29.93 -16.08 23.05
C ALA A 240 -30.46 -16.87 24.26
N MET A 241 -31.68 -17.37 24.14
CA MET A 241 -32.22 -18.27 25.17
C MET A 241 -31.35 -19.50 25.27
N THR A 242 -31.03 -19.91 26.49
CA THR A 242 -30.23 -21.11 26.76
C THR A 242 -30.96 -22.41 26.39
N THR A 243 -32.20 -22.34 25.96
CA THR A 243 -33.01 -23.47 25.50
C THR A 243 -33.63 -23.16 24.17
N ASP A 244 -33.54 -24.09 23.22
CA ASP A 244 -34.26 -24.05 21.93
C ASP A 244 -35.78 -24.19 22.16
N VAL A 245 -36.45 -23.08 22.40
CA VAL A 245 -37.91 -23.05 22.47
C VAL A 245 -38.49 -22.69 21.11
N LYS A 246 -39.07 -23.62 20.42
CA LYS A 246 -39.86 -23.34 19.21
C LYS A 246 -41.22 -22.77 19.63
N LEU A 247 -41.45 -21.48 19.44
CA LEU A 247 -42.71 -20.81 19.62
C LEU A 247 -43.53 -20.90 18.30
N ASN A 248 -44.64 -21.67 18.32
CA ASN A 248 -45.59 -21.65 17.24
C ASN A 248 -46.49 -20.43 17.39
N VAL A 249 -46.25 -19.41 16.57
CA VAL A 249 -47.07 -18.19 16.54
C VAL A 249 -48.27 -18.42 15.61
N THR A 250 -49.45 -18.51 16.19
CA THR A 250 -50.69 -18.83 15.47
C THR A 250 -51.45 -17.61 14.93
N SER A 251 -51.05 -16.39 15.30
CA SER A 251 -51.68 -15.17 14.78
C SER A 251 -50.71 -13.99 14.68
N ALA A 252 -50.94 -13.08 13.72
CA ALA A 252 -50.16 -11.86 13.51
C ALA A 252 -50.17 -10.92 14.74
N GLY A 253 -51.24 -10.91 15.55
CA GLY A 253 -51.32 -10.09 16.76
C GLY A 253 -50.37 -10.56 17.86
N VAL A 254 -50.19 -11.88 17.99
CA VAL A 254 -49.22 -12.46 18.96
C VAL A 254 -47.79 -12.14 18.54
N PHE A 255 -47.51 -12.21 17.25
CA PHE A 255 -46.17 -11.84 16.72
C PHE A 255 -45.81 -10.37 17.02
N ASN A 256 -46.75 -9.45 16.78
CA ASN A 256 -46.55 -8.01 17.06
C ASN A 256 -46.35 -7.73 18.56
N SER A 257 -47.04 -8.41 19.46
CA SER A 257 -46.89 -8.25 20.90
C SER A 257 -45.51 -8.75 21.40
N PHE A 258 -44.94 -9.80 20.79
CA PHE A 258 -43.59 -10.25 21.07
C PHE A 258 -42.55 -9.22 20.58
N ARG A 259 -42.74 -8.68 19.39
CA ARG A 259 -41.84 -7.66 18.83
C ARG A 259 -41.85 -6.37 19.68
N GLU A 260 -42.98 -5.94 20.17
CA GLU A 260 -43.08 -4.78 21.07
C GLU A 260 -42.35 -5.02 22.40
N LYS A 261 -42.47 -6.20 22.99
CA LYS A 261 -41.77 -6.56 24.20
C LYS A 261 -40.26 -6.62 23.98
N GLU A 262 -39.82 -7.12 22.86
CA GLU A 262 -38.41 -7.14 22.46
C GLU A 262 -37.82 -5.74 22.36
N LEU A 263 -38.55 -4.81 21.70
CA LEU A 263 -38.17 -3.39 21.62
C LEU A 263 -38.12 -2.72 23.00
N GLN A 264 -39.10 -3.01 23.88
CA GLN A 264 -39.09 -2.46 25.25
C GLN A 264 -37.91 -2.98 26.10
N MET A 265 -37.46 -4.23 25.87
CA MET A 265 -36.28 -4.76 26.54
C MET A 265 -34.99 -4.13 26.07
N LEU A 266 -34.89 -3.78 24.76
CA LEU A 266 -33.73 -3.03 24.21
C LEU A 266 -33.70 -1.59 24.72
N GLN A 267 -34.85 -0.94 24.90
CA GLN A 267 -34.94 0.41 25.42
C GLN A 267 -34.58 0.53 26.92
N LYS A 268 -34.63 -0.58 27.65
CA LYS A 268 -34.27 -0.65 29.09
C LYS A 268 -32.79 -0.98 29.35
N LYS A 269 -32.04 -1.36 28.30
CA LYS A 269 -30.59 -1.52 28.36
C LYS A 269 -29.87 -0.19 28.11
#